data_e223d3ddaf7cad584dcb86db3d4e4987
#
_entry.id   e223d3ddaf7cad584dcb86db3d4e4987
#
_cell.length_a   1.000
_cell.length_b   1.000
_cell.length_c   1.000
_cell.angle_alpha   90.00
_cell.angle_beta   90.00
_cell.angle_gamma   90.00
#
_symmetry.space_group_name_H-M   'P 1'
#
loop_
_entity.id
_entity.type
_entity.pdbx_description
1 polymer ?
#
loop_
_entity_poly.entity_id
_entity_poly.type
_entity_poly.pdbx_seq_one_letter_code
_entity_poly.pdbx_strand_id
1 'polypeptide(L)'
;RVKPPRSTAHPPLFQVMFVWQNAHEGSLQIPGLRLSTWGDPLTMAPFELTLAVREHQDDIACTLTYATSLFDRATVERYLGHWLRQLDAMATDADPVVTGLPLLGEAERAQVLHGWNETGRAYARDACLHQLFEAQVSRTPEAAAVICGDETLSYTDLDARANRLAHYLRGQGVGPDTRVGLALGRGVEMMTGLLAVLKAGGAYVPLDPGYASERLRAILDDSRPA
;
A
#
# COMPACT_ATOMS: atom_id res chain seq x y z
N ARG A 1 -31.06 16.38 -17.63
CA ARG A 1 -29.81 16.94 -18.23
C ARG A 1 -28.79 17.03 -17.15
N VAL A 2 -27.69 16.25 -17.28
CA VAL A 2 -26.53 16.28 -16.39
C VAL A 2 -25.80 17.59 -16.69
N LYS A 3 -25.52 18.39 -15.65
CA LYS A 3 -24.70 19.62 -15.74
C LYS A 3 -23.45 19.36 -14.85
N PRO A 4 -22.45 18.65 -15.33
CA PRO A 4 -21.24 18.42 -14.54
C PRO A 4 -20.45 19.72 -14.37
N PRO A 5 -19.71 19.88 -13.28
CA PRO A 5 -18.78 20.97 -13.12
C PRO A 5 -17.72 20.90 -14.22
N ARG A 6 -17.39 22.04 -14.83
CA ARG A 6 -16.35 22.11 -15.86
C ARG A 6 -15.00 22.32 -15.21
N SER A 7 -14.01 21.57 -15.66
CA SER A 7 -12.60 21.70 -15.29
C SER A 7 -11.75 21.84 -16.55
N THR A 8 -10.67 22.57 -16.47
CA THR A 8 -9.64 22.59 -17.54
C THR A 8 -8.65 21.44 -17.42
N ALA A 9 -8.65 20.73 -16.28
CA ALA A 9 -7.72 19.64 -15.99
C ALA A 9 -8.16 18.29 -16.56
N HIS A 10 -9.48 18.10 -16.80
CA HIS A 10 -10.02 16.82 -17.31
C HIS A 10 -11.36 17.02 -18.01
N PRO A 11 -11.75 16.15 -18.96
CA PRO A 11 -13.10 16.12 -19.53
C PRO A 11 -14.16 15.94 -18.45
N PRO A 12 -15.33 16.62 -18.59
CA PRO A 12 -16.29 16.74 -17.49
C PRO A 12 -17.09 15.46 -17.19
N LEU A 13 -17.13 14.48 -18.09
CA LEU A 13 -17.97 13.28 -17.94
C LEU A 13 -17.16 12.00 -17.80
N PHE A 14 -16.15 11.81 -18.62
CA PHE A 14 -15.32 10.60 -18.63
C PHE A 14 -13.91 10.91 -19.15
N GLN A 15 -12.94 10.16 -18.73
CA GLN A 15 -11.53 10.27 -19.06
C GLN A 15 -11.07 9.12 -19.96
N VAL A 16 -11.78 7.99 -19.92
CA VAL A 16 -11.45 6.79 -20.70
C VAL A 16 -12.57 6.52 -21.70
N MET A 17 -12.21 6.27 -22.95
CA MET A 17 -13.14 5.94 -24.01
C MET A 17 -12.79 4.56 -24.62
N PHE A 18 -13.84 3.75 -24.81
CA PHE A 18 -13.78 2.55 -25.62
C PHE A 18 -14.66 2.74 -26.87
N VAL A 19 -14.09 2.47 -28.05
CA VAL A 19 -14.82 2.63 -29.33
C VAL A 19 -14.68 1.34 -30.13
N TRP A 20 -15.81 0.72 -30.45
CA TRP A 20 -15.86 -0.36 -31.43
C TRP A 20 -16.30 0.22 -32.77
N GLN A 21 -15.42 0.18 -33.78
CA GLN A 21 -15.68 0.68 -35.13
C GLN A 21 -16.03 -0.49 -36.04
N ASN A 22 -17.32 -0.68 -36.28
CA ASN A 22 -17.84 -1.71 -37.18
C ASN A 22 -18.36 -1.16 -38.54
N ALA A 23 -18.03 0.09 -38.85
CA ALA A 23 -18.33 0.65 -40.17
C ALA A 23 -17.50 -0.08 -41.24
N HIS A 24 -18.18 -0.67 -42.22
CA HIS A 24 -17.52 -1.27 -43.36
C HIS A 24 -16.72 -0.20 -44.09
N GLU A 25 -15.42 -0.39 -44.18
CA GLU A 25 -14.57 0.42 -45.07
C GLU A 25 -14.95 0.07 -46.52
N GLY A 26 -15.79 0.88 -47.14
CA GLY A 26 -16.03 0.75 -48.57
C GLY A 26 -14.73 1.02 -49.33
N SER A 27 -14.27 0.06 -50.12
CA SER A 27 -13.14 0.27 -50.98
C SER A 27 -13.51 1.27 -52.08
N LEU A 28 -13.11 2.53 -51.92
CA LEU A 28 -13.27 3.52 -52.95
C LEU A 28 -12.23 3.24 -54.04
N GLN A 29 -12.67 2.61 -55.15
CA GLN A 29 -11.83 2.37 -56.31
C GLN A 29 -12.12 3.43 -57.38
N ILE A 30 -11.17 4.33 -57.58
CA ILE A 30 -11.23 5.31 -58.66
C ILE A 30 -10.25 4.86 -59.76
N PRO A 31 -10.70 4.63 -61.01
CA PRO A 31 -9.83 4.20 -62.09
C PRO A 31 -8.68 5.18 -62.28
N GLY A 32 -7.44 4.67 -62.28
CA GLY A 32 -6.21 5.47 -62.44
C GLY A 32 -5.69 6.18 -61.19
N LEU A 33 -6.37 6.03 -60.02
CA LEU A 33 -5.91 6.60 -58.74
C LEU A 33 -5.64 5.49 -57.72
N ARG A 34 -4.50 5.60 -57.01
CA ARG A 34 -4.20 4.77 -55.84
C ARG A 34 -4.42 5.62 -54.58
N LEU A 35 -5.38 5.22 -53.77
CA LEU A 35 -5.61 5.83 -52.46
C LEU A 35 -4.67 5.19 -51.44
N SER A 36 -3.99 6.02 -50.69
CA SER A 36 -3.19 5.59 -49.52
C SER A 36 -3.39 6.55 -48.37
N THR A 37 -3.34 6.06 -47.16
CA THR A 37 -3.33 6.91 -45.96
C THR A 37 -2.04 7.72 -45.91
N TRP A 38 -2.17 9.03 -45.75
CA TRP A 38 -1.04 9.93 -45.62
C TRP A 38 -0.95 10.48 -44.22
N GLY A 39 0.21 10.23 -43.56
CA GLY A 39 0.54 10.79 -42.27
C GLY A 39 0.02 10.02 -41.07
N ASP A 40 0.53 10.40 -39.90
CA ASP A 40 0.12 9.87 -38.63
C ASP A 40 -1.14 10.63 -38.16
N PRO A 41 -2.32 9.98 -38.02
CA PRO A 41 -3.58 10.72 -38.00
C PRO A 41 -3.87 11.46 -36.68
N LEU A 42 -3.13 11.21 -35.58
CA LEU A 42 -3.45 11.82 -34.29
C LEU A 42 -2.21 12.19 -33.49
N THR A 43 -1.88 13.48 -33.48
CA THR A 43 -0.91 14.07 -32.54
C THR A 43 -1.54 14.53 -31.22
N MET A 44 -2.87 14.45 -31.05
CA MET A 44 -3.56 14.85 -29.84
C MET A 44 -4.48 13.74 -29.35
N ALA A 45 -4.39 13.39 -28.07
CA ALA A 45 -5.32 12.50 -27.38
C ALA A 45 -6.54 13.33 -26.93
N PRO A 46 -7.77 13.08 -27.44
CA PRO A 46 -8.97 13.83 -27.04
C PRO A 46 -9.41 13.49 -25.61
N PHE A 47 -9.02 12.32 -25.11
CA PHE A 47 -9.24 11.85 -23.74
C PHE A 47 -7.93 11.37 -23.14
N GLU A 48 -7.93 11.11 -21.85
CA GLU A 48 -6.75 10.61 -21.16
C GLU A 48 -6.29 9.26 -21.75
N LEU A 49 -7.26 8.39 -22.06
CA LEU A 49 -7.04 7.09 -22.68
C LEU A 49 -8.19 6.75 -23.63
N THR A 50 -7.87 6.30 -24.83
CA THR A 50 -8.86 5.83 -25.81
C THR A 50 -8.42 4.53 -26.42
N LEU A 51 -9.23 3.47 -26.25
CA LEU A 51 -9.06 2.20 -26.96
C LEU A 51 -10.06 2.14 -28.11
N ALA A 52 -9.55 2.18 -29.34
CA ALA A 52 -10.34 1.98 -30.55
C ALA A 52 -10.07 0.58 -31.11
N VAL A 53 -11.13 -0.16 -31.34
CA VAL A 53 -11.11 -1.52 -31.88
C VAL A 53 -11.86 -1.52 -33.21
N ARG A 54 -11.30 -2.18 -34.21
CA ARG A 54 -11.85 -2.26 -35.56
C ARG A 54 -11.63 -3.66 -36.15
N GLU A 55 -12.64 -4.18 -36.80
CA GLU A 55 -12.51 -5.38 -37.65
C GLU A 55 -11.80 -4.99 -38.96
N HIS A 56 -10.81 -5.78 -39.34
CA HIS A 56 -10.09 -5.64 -40.59
C HIS A 56 -9.84 -7.01 -41.19
N GLN A 57 -10.64 -7.36 -42.21
CA GLN A 57 -10.62 -8.70 -42.84
C GLN A 57 -10.83 -9.83 -41.81
N ASP A 58 -9.81 -10.65 -41.56
CA ASP A 58 -9.82 -11.75 -40.64
C ASP A 58 -9.19 -11.39 -39.27
N ASP A 59 -8.78 -10.13 -39.08
CA ASP A 59 -8.10 -9.63 -37.89
C ASP A 59 -8.88 -8.53 -37.16
N ILE A 60 -8.54 -8.35 -35.89
CA ILE A 60 -9.02 -7.23 -35.06
C ILE A 60 -7.87 -6.26 -34.83
N ALA A 61 -7.96 -5.09 -35.44
CA ALA A 61 -6.98 -4.01 -35.22
C ALA A 61 -7.35 -3.18 -34.02
N CYS A 62 -6.39 -2.97 -33.10
CA CYS A 62 -6.58 -2.19 -31.89
C CYS A 62 -5.61 -1.02 -31.86
N THR A 63 -6.11 0.15 -31.54
CA THR A 63 -5.30 1.37 -31.36
C THR A 63 -5.55 1.95 -29.98
N LEU A 64 -4.49 2.10 -29.17
CA LEU A 64 -4.56 2.71 -27.86
C LEU A 64 -3.89 4.10 -27.93
N THR A 65 -4.71 5.14 -27.84
CA THR A 65 -4.28 6.55 -27.80
C THR A 65 -4.31 7.05 -26.37
N TYR A 66 -3.27 7.75 -25.92
CA TYR A 66 -3.14 8.21 -24.56
C TYR A 66 -2.48 9.58 -24.43
N ALA A 67 -2.78 10.29 -23.34
CA ALA A 67 -2.15 11.55 -23.00
C ALA A 67 -0.75 11.32 -22.40
N THR A 68 0.30 11.70 -23.12
CA THR A 68 1.70 11.52 -22.69
C THR A 68 2.10 12.36 -21.48
N SER A 69 1.26 13.35 -21.11
CA SER A 69 1.42 14.10 -19.88
C SER A 69 0.96 13.35 -18.62
N LEU A 70 0.18 12.25 -18.80
CA LEU A 70 -0.39 11.46 -17.69
C LEU A 70 0.16 10.05 -17.63
N PHE A 71 0.53 9.47 -18.75
CA PHE A 71 0.95 8.07 -18.85
C PHE A 71 2.28 7.93 -19.57
N ASP A 72 3.16 7.13 -18.99
CA ASP A 72 4.35 6.64 -19.67
C ASP A 72 3.99 5.51 -20.62
N ARG A 73 4.75 5.39 -21.71
CA ARG A 73 4.59 4.34 -22.70
C ARG A 73 4.59 2.93 -22.09
N ALA A 74 5.51 2.65 -21.17
CA ALA A 74 5.61 1.35 -20.51
C ALA A 74 4.34 1.00 -19.71
N THR A 75 3.71 2.00 -19.10
CA THR A 75 2.42 1.82 -18.39
C THR A 75 1.30 1.45 -19.34
N VAL A 76 1.23 2.13 -20.51
CA VAL A 76 0.21 1.87 -21.53
C VAL A 76 0.41 0.50 -22.20
N GLU A 77 1.64 0.12 -22.48
CA GLU A 77 1.98 -1.21 -23.00
C GLU A 77 1.58 -2.33 -22.01
N ARG A 78 1.75 -2.09 -20.70
CA ARG A 78 1.29 -3.00 -19.66
C ARG A 78 -0.24 -3.11 -19.63
N TYR A 79 -0.97 -2.00 -19.73
CA TYR A 79 -2.44 -2.02 -19.83
C TYR A 79 -2.94 -2.79 -21.03
N LEU A 80 -2.29 -2.64 -22.17
CA LEU A 80 -2.59 -3.41 -23.37
C LEU A 80 -2.36 -4.91 -23.14
N GLY A 81 -1.28 -5.27 -22.47
CA GLY A 81 -0.99 -6.66 -22.09
C GLY A 81 -2.05 -7.25 -21.14
N HIS A 82 -2.55 -6.46 -20.18
CA HIS A 82 -3.64 -6.86 -19.31
C HIS A 82 -4.94 -7.10 -20.09
N TRP A 83 -5.27 -6.19 -20.98
CA TRP A 83 -6.48 -6.29 -21.80
C TRP A 83 -6.44 -7.51 -22.74
N LEU A 84 -5.33 -7.76 -23.41
CA LEU A 84 -5.16 -8.93 -24.27
C LEU A 84 -5.31 -10.25 -23.49
N ARG A 85 -4.78 -10.32 -22.26
CA ARG A 85 -4.94 -11.49 -21.39
C ARG A 85 -6.40 -11.74 -21.00
N GLN A 86 -7.13 -10.67 -20.72
CA GLN A 86 -8.56 -10.80 -20.41
C GLN A 86 -9.36 -11.30 -21.61
N LEU A 87 -9.06 -10.80 -22.81
CA LEU A 87 -9.69 -11.29 -24.03
C LEU A 87 -9.38 -12.78 -24.30
N ASP A 88 -8.14 -13.19 -24.09
CA ASP A 88 -7.74 -14.59 -24.23
C ASP A 88 -8.46 -15.50 -23.23
N ALA A 89 -8.56 -15.07 -21.98
CA ALA A 89 -9.30 -15.77 -20.95
C ALA A 89 -10.81 -15.87 -21.27
N MET A 90 -11.42 -14.80 -21.77
CA MET A 90 -12.82 -14.78 -22.22
C MET A 90 -13.05 -15.70 -23.43
N ALA A 91 -12.08 -15.79 -24.33
CA ALA A 91 -12.17 -16.69 -25.48
C ALA A 91 -12.05 -18.17 -25.10
N THR A 92 -11.38 -18.46 -23.98
CA THR A 92 -11.14 -19.84 -23.51
C THR A 92 -12.32 -20.39 -22.69
N ASP A 93 -13.02 -19.52 -21.95
CA ASP A 93 -14.19 -19.90 -21.13
C ASP A 93 -15.44 -19.22 -21.69
N ALA A 94 -16.49 -20.01 -21.93
CA ALA A 94 -17.74 -19.52 -22.53
C ALA A 94 -18.60 -18.66 -21.58
N ASP A 95 -18.41 -18.77 -20.26
CA ASP A 95 -19.18 -18.02 -19.24
C ASP A 95 -18.29 -17.58 -18.06
N PRO A 96 -17.25 -16.77 -18.32
CA PRO A 96 -16.30 -16.39 -17.28
C PRO A 96 -16.90 -15.37 -16.32
N VAL A 97 -16.65 -15.56 -15.03
CA VAL A 97 -16.95 -14.52 -14.03
C VAL A 97 -15.91 -13.39 -14.17
N VAL A 98 -16.35 -12.18 -14.52
CA VAL A 98 -15.50 -11.03 -14.81
C VAL A 98 -14.46 -10.74 -13.70
N THR A 99 -14.87 -10.89 -12.44
CA THR A 99 -13.99 -10.69 -11.28
C THR A 99 -12.92 -11.79 -11.10
N GLY A 100 -13.08 -12.92 -11.78
CA GLY A 100 -12.15 -14.05 -11.76
C GLY A 100 -11.14 -14.03 -12.93
N LEU A 101 -11.31 -13.13 -13.90
CA LEU A 101 -10.41 -13.05 -15.05
C LEU A 101 -8.98 -12.65 -14.65
N PRO A 102 -7.95 -13.32 -15.20
CA PRO A 102 -6.57 -13.01 -14.90
C PRO A 102 -6.18 -11.65 -15.49
N LEU A 103 -5.75 -10.72 -14.66
CA LEU A 103 -5.25 -9.42 -15.08
C LEU A 103 -3.75 -9.42 -15.29
N LEU A 104 -3.00 -9.96 -14.31
CA LEU A 104 -1.55 -9.93 -14.29
C LEU A 104 -0.94 -11.12 -15.04
N GLY A 105 0.16 -10.88 -15.75
CA GLY A 105 1.00 -11.96 -16.24
C GLY A 105 1.76 -12.67 -15.11
N GLU A 106 2.29 -13.85 -15.40
CA GLU A 106 2.98 -14.66 -14.40
C GLU A 106 4.19 -13.91 -13.80
N ALA A 107 5.00 -13.26 -14.63
CA ALA A 107 6.14 -12.47 -14.18
C ALA A 107 5.72 -11.26 -13.33
N GLU A 108 4.66 -10.55 -13.73
CA GLU A 108 4.15 -9.40 -13.00
C GLU A 108 3.50 -9.84 -11.67
N ARG A 109 2.77 -10.95 -11.68
CA ARG A 109 2.22 -11.56 -10.48
C ARG A 109 3.33 -12.00 -9.52
N ALA A 110 4.39 -12.63 -10.02
CA ALA A 110 5.54 -13.01 -9.21
C ALA A 110 6.24 -11.80 -8.61
N GLN A 111 6.37 -10.72 -9.37
CA GLN A 111 6.96 -9.47 -8.88
C GLN A 111 6.13 -8.84 -7.74
N VAL A 112 4.80 -8.78 -7.89
CA VAL A 112 3.90 -8.21 -6.86
C VAL A 112 3.87 -9.08 -5.61
N LEU A 113 3.80 -10.42 -5.78
CA LEU A 113 3.66 -11.35 -4.64
C LEU A 113 4.99 -11.63 -3.94
N HIS A 114 6.09 -11.66 -4.67
CA HIS A 114 7.39 -12.10 -4.16
C HIS A 114 8.43 -11.00 -4.25
N GLY A 115 8.71 -10.45 -5.44
CA GLY A 115 9.81 -9.51 -5.64
C GLY A 115 9.70 -8.26 -4.75
N TRP A 116 8.53 -7.64 -4.70
CA TRP A 116 8.31 -6.47 -3.83
C TRP A 116 8.19 -6.82 -2.34
N ASN A 117 8.01 -8.08 -2.02
CA ASN A 117 7.93 -8.59 -0.65
C ASN A 117 9.23 -9.26 -0.18
N GLU A 118 10.31 -9.20 -0.95
CA GLU A 118 11.64 -9.62 -0.52
C GLU A 118 12.24 -8.64 0.49
N THR A 119 11.53 -8.43 1.58
CA THR A 119 11.91 -7.52 2.67
C THR A 119 12.66 -8.23 3.79
N GLY A 120 12.93 -9.52 3.61
CA GLY A 120 13.62 -10.35 4.60
C GLY A 120 15.01 -9.79 4.92
N ARG A 121 15.25 -9.48 6.19
CA ARG A 121 16.56 -9.07 6.69
C ARG A 121 16.95 -9.95 7.86
N ALA A 122 18.23 -10.24 7.96
CA ALA A 122 18.76 -10.92 9.14
C ALA A 122 18.62 -10.00 10.36
N TYR A 123 18.01 -10.50 11.42
CA TYR A 123 17.91 -9.83 12.72
C TYR A 123 18.09 -10.88 13.84
N ALA A 124 18.37 -10.42 15.03
CA ALA A 124 18.54 -11.28 16.20
C ALA A 124 17.18 -11.86 16.62
N ARG A 125 16.82 -13.03 16.08
CA ARG A 125 15.49 -13.67 16.31
C ARG A 125 15.31 -14.15 17.74
N ASP A 126 16.39 -14.50 18.42
CA ASP A 126 16.39 -15.05 19.78
C ASP A 126 16.54 -13.99 20.88
N ALA A 127 16.66 -12.71 20.49
CA ALA A 127 16.78 -11.61 21.44
C ALA A 127 15.42 -10.91 21.63
N CYS A 128 15.04 -10.70 22.89
CA CYS A 128 13.89 -9.88 23.24
C CYS A 128 14.19 -8.38 23.02
N LEU A 129 13.14 -7.56 22.81
CA LEU A 129 13.30 -6.13 22.57
C LEU A 129 14.07 -5.41 23.67
N HIS A 130 13.83 -5.73 24.94
CA HIS A 130 14.55 -5.13 26.06
C HIS A 130 16.04 -5.52 26.07
N GLN A 131 16.41 -6.72 25.60
CA GLN A 131 17.82 -7.14 25.48
C GLN A 131 18.53 -6.37 24.35
N LEU A 132 17.84 -6.07 23.24
CA LEU A 132 18.40 -5.22 22.19
C LEU A 132 18.62 -3.78 22.68
N PHE A 133 17.70 -3.28 23.50
CA PHE A 133 17.86 -1.99 24.17
C PHE A 133 19.05 -1.99 25.13
N GLU A 134 19.21 -3.01 25.98
CA GLU A 134 20.32 -3.16 26.92
C GLU A 134 21.68 -3.27 26.20
N ALA A 135 21.72 -3.98 25.07
CA ALA A 135 22.89 -3.99 24.22
C ALA A 135 23.25 -2.60 23.67
N GLN A 136 22.23 -1.77 23.37
CA GLN A 136 22.45 -0.38 22.96
C GLN A 136 22.93 0.50 24.12
N VAL A 137 22.37 0.32 25.33
CA VAL A 137 22.86 0.99 26.55
C VAL A 137 24.35 0.75 26.74
N SER A 138 24.77 -0.53 26.58
CA SER A 138 26.20 -0.90 26.72
C SER A 138 27.10 -0.28 25.65
N ARG A 139 26.59 -0.03 24.45
CA ARG A 139 27.37 0.57 23.35
C ARG A 139 27.49 2.07 23.43
N THR A 140 26.43 2.76 23.81
CA THR A 140 26.34 4.24 23.80
C THR A 140 25.61 4.75 25.04
N PRO A 141 26.15 4.55 26.26
CA PRO A 141 25.46 4.84 27.52
C PRO A 141 25.01 6.30 27.66
N GLU A 142 25.87 7.22 27.26
CA GLU A 142 25.63 8.68 27.41
C GLU A 142 24.88 9.32 26.24
N ALA A 143 24.61 8.56 25.17
CA ALA A 143 23.83 9.10 24.05
C ALA A 143 22.38 9.33 24.47
N ALA A 144 21.74 10.33 23.83
CA ALA A 144 20.31 10.60 24.04
C ALA A 144 19.47 9.41 23.54
N ALA A 145 18.68 8.82 24.45
CA ALA A 145 17.76 7.72 24.15
C ALA A 145 16.33 8.23 23.89
N VAL A 146 15.88 9.23 24.64
CA VAL A 146 14.56 9.85 24.51
C VAL A 146 14.69 11.35 24.66
N ILE A 147 14.02 12.08 23.76
CA ILE A 147 13.87 13.55 23.82
C ILE A 147 12.37 13.84 23.77
N CYS A 148 11.86 14.56 24.75
CA CYS A 148 10.46 14.97 24.81
C CYS A 148 10.36 16.41 25.35
N GLY A 149 10.08 17.37 24.49
CA GLY A 149 10.16 18.79 24.85
C GLY A 149 11.56 19.15 25.30
N ASP A 150 11.68 19.69 26.53
CA ASP A 150 12.95 20.08 27.15
C ASP A 150 13.62 18.96 27.94
N GLU A 151 12.95 17.80 28.12
CA GLU A 151 13.50 16.65 28.82
C GLU A 151 14.25 15.74 27.87
N THR A 152 15.50 15.45 28.21
CA THR A 152 16.35 14.47 27.48
C THR A 152 16.88 13.44 28.46
N LEU A 153 16.69 12.15 28.16
CA LEU A 153 17.30 11.07 28.91
C LEU A 153 18.38 10.36 28.08
N SER A 154 19.50 10.05 28.73
CA SER A 154 20.50 9.14 28.18
C SER A 154 19.99 7.69 28.17
N TYR A 155 20.66 6.82 27.41
CA TYR A 155 20.39 5.37 27.48
C TYR A 155 20.56 4.82 28.90
N THR A 156 21.58 5.27 29.63
CA THR A 156 21.83 4.89 31.02
C THR A 156 20.67 5.32 31.94
N ASP A 157 20.22 6.55 31.81
CA ASP A 157 19.15 7.08 32.68
C ASP A 157 17.81 6.36 32.42
N LEU A 158 17.48 6.15 31.16
CA LEU A 158 16.25 5.44 30.78
C LEU A 158 16.30 3.98 31.25
N ASP A 159 17.45 3.32 31.10
CA ASP A 159 17.65 1.95 31.58
C ASP A 159 17.50 1.85 33.10
N ALA A 160 18.12 2.76 33.83
CA ALA A 160 18.02 2.82 35.30
C ALA A 160 16.58 3.06 35.77
N ARG A 161 15.84 3.96 35.11
CA ARG A 161 14.42 4.19 35.42
C ARG A 161 13.57 2.95 35.11
N ALA A 162 13.76 2.34 33.94
CA ALA A 162 13.04 1.13 33.54
C ALA A 162 13.34 -0.06 34.46
N ASN A 163 14.60 -0.25 34.85
CA ASN A 163 15.00 -1.31 35.78
C ASN A 163 14.32 -1.17 37.16
N ARG A 164 14.30 0.03 37.73
CA ARG A 164 13.60 0.27 39.02
C ARG A 164 12.12 -0.08 38.94
N LEU A 165 11.44 0.35 37.88
CA LEU A 165 10.02 0.04 37.68
C LEU A 165 9.80 -1.46 37.38
N ALA A 166 10.69 -2.10 36.61
CA ALA A 166 10.61 -3.54 36.34
C ALA A 166 10.73 -4.38 37.61
N HIS A 167 11.66 -4.01 38.51
CA HIS A 167 11.77 -4.67 39.81
C HIS A 167 10.52 -4.51 40.68
N TYR A 168 9.92 -3.32 40.67
CA TYR A 168 8.65 -3.09 41.37
C TYR A 168 7.53 -3.97 40.80
N LEU A 169 7.38 -3.99 39.44
CA LEU A 169 6.36 -4.80 38.78
C LEU A 169 6.53 -6.30 39.07
N ARG A 170 7.76 -6.80 39.05
CA ARG A 170 8.05 -8.19 39.43
C ARG A 170 7.66 -8.49 40.89
N GLY A 171 7.89 -7.54 41.80
CA GLY A 171 7.44 -7.63 43.17
C GLY A 171 5.90 -7.68 43.32
N GLN A 172 5.17 -7.14 42.35
CA GLN A 172 3.71 -7.21 42.25
C GLN A 172 3.22 -8.48 41.53
N GLY A 173 4.11 -9.39 41.12
CA GLY A 173 3.77 -10.65 40.47
C GLY A 173 3.74 -10.59 38.95
N VAL A 174 4.23 -9.53 38.34
CA VAL A 174 4.35 -9.44 36.86
C VAL A 174 5.44 -10.39 36.38
N GLY A 175 5.11 -11.24 35.41
CA GLY A 175 5.96 -12.21 34.78
C GLY A 175 5.46 -12.58 33.36
N PRO A 176 5.94 -13.70 32.82
CA PRO A 176 5.53 -14.14 31.47
C PRO A 176 4.01 -14.19 31.33
N ASP A 177 3.52 -13.68 30.18
CA ASP A 177 2.09 -13.57 29.84
C ASP A 177 1.22 -12.69 30.75
N THR A 178 1.80 -12.07 31.77
CA THR A 178 1.07 -11.09 32.60
C THR A 178 0.87 -9.80 31.84
N ARG A 179 -0.38 -9.40 31.65
CA ARG A 179 -0.75 -8.15 30.95
C ARG A 179 -0.74 -6.99 31.93
N VAL A 180 -0.07 -5.90 31.55
CA VAL A 180 0.04 -4.68 32.38
C VAL A 180 -0.56 -3.51 31.59
N GLY A 181 -1.59 -2.86 32.14
CA GLY A 181 -2.20 -1.68 31.54
C GLY A 181 -1.28 -0.46 31.65
N LEU A 182 -1.02 0.22 30.54
CA LEU A 182 -0.26 1.47 30.49
C LEU A 182 -1.18 2.62 30.06
N ALA A 183 -1.66 3.39 31.05
CA ALA A 183 -2.49 4.58 30.84
C ALA A 183 -1.63 5.85 30.96
N LEU A 184 -0.72 6.06 30.00
CA LEU A 184 0.25 7.14 30.02
C LEU A 184 0.13 8.01 28.77
N GLY A 185 0.34 9.31 28.92
CA GLY A 185 0.55 10.23 27.80
C GLY A 185 1.87 9.94 27.08
N ARG A 186 2.01 10.48 25.85
CA ARG A 186 3.27 10.36 25.10
C ARG A 186 4.36 11.15 25.81
N GLY A 187 5.41 10.47 26.24
CA GLY A 187 6.49 11.09 27.00
C GLY A 187 7.54 10.09 27.47
N VAL A 188 8.42 10.57 28.33
CA VAL A 188 9.50 9.79 28.94
C VAL A 188 8.93 8.66 29.81
N GLU A 189 7.84 8.92 30.53
CA GLU A 189 7.18 7.94 31.40
C GLU A 189 6.63 6.77 30.58
N MET A 190 6.06 7.04 29.40
CA MET A 190 5.56 5.98 28.52
C MET A 190 6.69 5.06 28.06
N MET A 191 7.83 5.63 27.65
CA MET A 191 8.99 4.84 27.21
C MET A 191 9.58 4.03 28.39
N THR A 192 9.65 4.63 29.55
CA THR A 192 10.08 3.96 30.79
C THR A 192 9.13 2.81 31.15
N GLY A 193 7.82 3.03 31.07
CA GLY A 193 6.80 2.02 31.37
C GLY A 193 6.83 0.84 30.40
N LEU A 194 6.93 1.12 29.08
CA LEU A 194 7.04 0.07 28.05
C LEU A 194 8.25 -0.83 28.29
N LEU A 195 9.43 -0.24 28.50
CA LEU A 195 10.65 -1.00 28.76
C LEU A 195 10.57 -1.76 30.10
N ALA A 196 10.02 -1.15 31.12
CA ALA A 196 9.88 -1.79 32.42
C ALA A 196 8.99 -3.04 32.40
N VAL A 197 7.84 -2.97 31.70
CA VAL A 197 6.96 -4.13 31.54
C VAL A 197 7.66 -5.26 30.81
N LEU A 198 8.38 -4.96 29.71
CA LEU A 198 9.13 -5.96 28.95
C LEU A 198 10.28 -6.56 29.78
N LYS A 199 11.00 -5.75 30.56
CA LYS A 199 12.06 -6.20 31.49
C LYS A 199 11.52 -7.03 32.64
N ALA A 200 10.29 -6.77 33.07
CA ALA A 200 9.60 -7.60 34.07
C ALA A 200 9.16 -8.96 33.50
N GLY A 201 9.18 -9.13 32.18
CA GLY A 201 8.70 -10.33 31.48
C GLY A 201 7.21 -10.25 31.11
N GLY A 202 6.53 -9.14 31.38
CA GLY A 202 5.12 -8.93 31.08
C GLY A 202 4.85 -8.46 29.65
N ALA A 203 3.55 -8.37 29.33
CA ALA A 203 3.05 -7.80 28.10
C ALA A 203 2.27 -6.50 28.40
N TYR A 204 2.59 -5.41 27.72
CA TYR A 204 1.87 -4.16 27.94
C TYR A 204 0.57 -4.08 27.13
N VAL A 205 -0.45 -3.47 27.71
CA VAL A 205 -1.72 -3.12 27.10
C VAL A 205 -1.82 -1.59 27.04
N PRO A 206 -1.68 -0.95 25.89
CA PRO A 206 -1.76 0.50 25.82
C PRO A 206 -3.19 0.98 26.03
N LEU A 207 -3.37 1.91 26.94
CA LEU A 207 -4.63 2.56 27.27
C LEU A 207 -4.48 4.06 27.03
N ASP A 208 -5.08 4.58 25.96
CA ASP A 208 -5.04 6.01 25.71
C ASP A 208 -6.00 6.74 26.67
N PRO A 209 -5.49 7.64 27.54
CA PRO A 209 -6.34 8.40 28.47
C PRO A 209 -7.39 9.29 27.77
N GLY A 210 -7.19 9.60 26.50
CA GLY A 210 -8.14 10.37 25.68
C GLY A 210 -9.33 9.57 25.16
N TYR A 211 -9.35 8.24 25.33
CA TYR A 211 -10.49 7.43 24.90
C TYR A 211 -11.72 7.64 25.78
N ALA A 212 -12.90 7.55 25.18
CA ALA A 212 -14.15 7.52 25.91
C ALA A 212 -14.16 6.37 26.95
N SER A 213 -14.74 6.63 28.13
CA SER A 213 -14.78 5.69 29.25
C SER A 213 -15.34 4.31 28.88
N GLU A 214 -16.32 4.25 28.01
CA GLU A 214 -16.90 3.01 27.51
C GLU A 214 -15.88 2.16 26.73
N ARG A 215 -15.08 2.80 25.86
CA ARG A 215 -14.01 2.13 25.11
C ARG A 215 -12.91 1.61 26.02
N LEU A 216 -12.48 2.41 27.01
CA LEU A 216 -11.47 1.98 27.98
C LEU A 216 -11.97 0.79 28.79
N ARG A 217 -13.24 0.82 29.22
CA ARG A 217 -13.85 -0.31 29.94
C ARG A 217 -13.86 -1.57 29.09
N ALA A 218 -14.27 -1.48 27.82
CA ALA A 218 -14.27 -2.63 26.92
C ALA A 218 -12.86 -3.24 26.75
N ILE A 219 -11.81 -2.40 26.63
CA ILE A 219 -10.43 -2.87 26.55
C ILE A 219 -9.99 -3.54 27.84
N LEU A 220 -10.33 -2.97 28.99
CA LEU A 220 -9.99 -3.53 30.32
C LEU A 220 -10.70 -4.87 30.57
N ASP A 221 -11.98 -4.94 30.22
CA ASP A 221 -12.79 -6.17 30.40
C ASP A 221 -12.29 -7.31 29.51
N ASP A 222 -11.84 -6.99 28.30
CA ASP A 222 -11.28 -7.97 27.35
C ASP A 222 -9.86 -8.38 27.75
N SER A 223 -8.97 -7.42 27.97
CA SER A 223 -7.55 -7.67 28.24
C SER A 223 -7.27 -8.16 29.65
N ARG A 224 -8.09 -7.77 30.64
CA ARG A 224 -7.94 -8.09 32.07
C ARG A 224 -6.49 -7.92 32.55
N PRO A 225 -5.93 -6.71 32.49
CA PRO A 225 -4.57 -6.47 32.98
C PRO A 225 -4.48 -6.66 34.49
N ALA A 226 -3.29 -7.05 34.95
CA ALA A 226 -2.99 -7.16 36.38
C ALA A 226 -2.87 -5.78 37.03
#